data_6b8683f45eace9e018de67c6d124561c
#
_entry.id   6b8683f45eace9e018de67c6d124561c
#
_cell.length_a   1.000
_cell.length_b   1.000
_cell.length_c   1.000
_cell.angle_alpha   90.00
_cell.angle_beta   90.00
_cell.angle_gamma   90.00
#
_symmetry.space_group_name_H-M   'P 1'
#
loop_
_entity.id
_entity.type
_entity.pdbx_description
1 polymer ?
#
loop_
_entity_poly.entity_id
_entity_poly.type
_entity_poly.pdbx_seq_one_letter_code
_entity_poly.pdbx_strand_id
1 'polypeptide(L)'
;NSTLNLQHGSEIKAAPLTYDIQTWGWTTDAVAHPFKGFDFHFLFTYQKPTYKKYETSITFNDGYVGNINATGNIVAEIPQILIELDPSYMITKDIKLWTSFRYFSKTYANINEAYYFNGHWETFGGLNWQATKRLALGCTVVNFLNQTGAKGSIAGAELITKDEAKGIKNQIMTGSYLRPFTVEFTASLKF
;
A
#
# COMPACT_ATOMS: atom_id res chain seq x y z
N ASN A 1 4.72 2.48 -22.19
CA ASN A 1 3.33 2.61 -22.65
C ASN A 1 2.47 1.80 -21.66
N SER A 2 1.45 2.39 -21.15
CA SER A 2 0.44 1.77 -20.30
C SER A 2 -0.91 1.84 -21.01
N THR A 3 -1.82 0.98 -20.62
CA THR A 3 -3.21 1.03 -21.08
C THR A 3 -4.08 1.33 -19.89
N LEU A 4 -4.90 2.37 -20.00
CA LEU A 4 -5.90 2.74 -19.02
C LEU A 4 -7.27 2.29 -19.49
N ASN A 5 -7.96 1.48 -18.70
CA ASN A 5 -9.33 1.10 -18.98
C ASN A 5 -10.28 2.16 -18.39
N LEU A 6 -11.04 2.81 -19.24
CA LEU A 6 -12.01 3.83 -18.87
C LEU A 6 -13.42 3.26 -19.04
N GLN A 7 -14.25 3.45 -18.05
CA GLN A 7 -15.63 2.99 -18.05
C GLN A 7 -16.58 4.18 -18.11
N HIS A 8 -17.56 4.09 -19.01
CA HIS A 8 -18.72 4.98 -19.07
C HIS A 8 -20.00 4.17 -19.26
N GLY A 9 -20.89 4.21 -18.28
CA GLY A 9 -22.04 3.30 -18.22
C GLY A 9 -21.59 1.83 -18.18
N SER A 10 -22.07 1.06 -19.14
CA SER A 10 -21.68 -0.35 -19.32
C SER A 10 -20.51 -0.55 -20.28
N GLU A 11 -20.04 0.49 -20.94
CA GLU A 11 -18.96 0.42 -21.92
C GLU A 11 -17.60 0.61 -21.25
N ILE A 12 -16.65 -0.27 -21.57
CA ILE A 12 -15.25 -0.17 -21.15
C ILE A 12 -14.40 -0.03 -22.40
N LYS A 13 -13.58 1.02 -22.46
CA LYS A 13 -12.60 1.23 -23.52
C LYS A 13 -11.18 1.34 -22.97
N ALA A 14 -10.26 0.77 -23.72
CA ALA A 14 -8.83 0.87 -23.43
C ALA A 14 -8.23 2.09 -24.13
N ALA A 15 -7.70 3.03 -23.37
CA ALA A 15 -6.97 4.18 -23.89
C ALA A 15 -5.46 3.93 -23.77
N PRO A 16 -4.68 4.05 -24.87
CA PRO A 16 -3.24 4.09 -24.76
C PRO A 16 -2.81 5.36 -24.03
N LEU A 17 -1.91 5.20 -23.06
CA LEU A 17 -1.47 6.28 -22.21
C LEU A 17 0.04 6.33 -22.13
N THR A 18 0.61 7.50 -22.37
CA THR A 18 1.99 7.82 -22.02
C THR A 18 1.98 8.93 -21.00
N TYR A 19 2.62 8.68 -19.87
CA TYR A 19 2.71 9.67 -18.80
C TYR A 19 4.10 9.71 -18.17
N ASP A 20 4.43 10.88 -17.63
CA ASP A 20 5.66 11.11 -16.90
C ASP A 20 5.35 11.31 -15.42
N ILE A 21 6.14 10.67 -14.56
CA ILE A 21 6.10 10.85 -13.11
C ILE A 21 7.40 11.51 -12.66
N GLN A 22 7.26 12.48 -11.77
CA GLN A 22 8.38 13.04 -11.04
C GLN A 22 8.17 12.74 -9.55
N THR A 23 9.18 12.14 -8.93
CA THR A 23 9.20 11.93 -7.47
C THR A 23 10.40 12.65 -6.88
N TRP A 24 10.17 13.40 -5.81
CA TRP A 24 11.22 13.86 -4.94
C TRP A 24 10.89 13.44 -3.51
N GLY A 25 11.90 13.24 -2.70
CA GLY A 25 11.70 12.76 -1.35
C GLY A 25 12.99 12.58 -0.59
N TRP A 26 12.84 12.07 0.61
CA TRP A 26 13.93 11.76 1.51
C TRP A 26 13.66 10.45 2.23
N THR A 27 14.69 9.63 2.35
CA THR A 27 14.65 8.38 3.11
C THR A 27 15.74 8.40 4.17
N THR A 28 15.37 7.99 5.38
CA THR A 28 16.30 7.69 6.47
C THR A 28 16.17 6.21 6.78
N ASP A 29 17.31 5.53 6.80
CA ASP A 29 17.44 4.13 7.18
C ASP A 29 18.46 4.04 8.31
N ALA A 30 18.09 3.46 9.44
CA ALA A 30 18.92 3.37 10.62
C ALA A 30 18.79 2.02 11.33
N VAL A 31 19.92 1.46 11.72
CA VAL A 31 19.98 0.23 12.52
C VAL A 31 20.68 0.55 13.83
N ALA A 32 20.12 0.07 14.93
CA ALA A 32 20.69 0.24 16.27
C ALA A 32 20.70 -1.08 17.03
N HIS A 33 21.76 -1.26 17.83
CA HIS A 33 21.96 -2.38 18.75
C HIS A 33 22.19 -1.86 20.16
N PRO A 34 21.17 -1.29 20.84
CA PRO A 34 21.35 -0.54 22.10
C PRO A 34 21.83 -1.40 23.25
N PHE A 35 21.52 -2.71 23.23
CA PHE A 35 22.03 -3.68 24.21
C PHE A 35 22.07 -5.08 23.62
N LYS A 36 22.74 -5.99 24.31
CA LYS A 36 22.98 -7.36 23.80
C LYS A 36 21.66 -8.09 23.50
N GLY A 37 21.56 -8.57 22.26
CA GLY A 37 20.44 -9.37 21.77
C GLY A 37 19.27 -8.55 21.29
N PHE A 38 19.28 -7.22 21.41
CA PHE A 38 18.25 -6.34 20.87
C PHE A 38 18.74 -5.66 19.59
N ASP A 39 17.97 -5.83 18.53
CA ASP A 39 18.15 -5.13 17.25
C ASP A 39 16.94 -4.27 16.98
N PHE A 40 17.17 -3.08 16.46
CA PHE A 40 16.13 -2.15 16.07
C PHE A 40 16.46 -1.58 14.69
N HIS A 41 15.55 -1.75 13.76
CA HIS A 41 15.61 -1.11 12.44
C HIS A 41 14.51 -0.06 12.34
N PHE A 42 14.87 1.10 11.83
CA PHE A 42 14.00 2.24 11.58
C PHE A 42 14.16 2.68 10.14
N LEU A 43 13.05 2.70 9.39
CA LEU A 43 12.97 3.28 8.07
C LEU A 43 11.91 4.39 8.07
N PHE A 44 12.28 5.54 7.60
CA PHE A 44 11.36 6.65 7.31
C PHE A 44 11.54 7.10 5.87
N THR A 45 10.44 7.17 5.12
CA THR A 45 10.41 7.72 3.76
C THR A 45 9.36 8.80 3.67
N TYR A 46 9.76 9.98 3.23
CA TYR A 46 8.87 11.00 2.72
C TYR A 46 9.07 11.13 1.22
N GLN A 47 7.99 11.07 0.45
CA GLN A 47 8.04 11.19 -1.00
C GLN A 47 6.83 11.96 -1.52
N LYS A 48 7.04 12.73 -2.58
CA LYS A 48 5.97 13.43 -3.30
C LYS A 48 5.99 13.01 -4.77
N PRO A 49 5.38 11.88 -5.11
CA PRO A 49 5.21 11.45 -6.50
C PRO A 49 4.09 12.25 -7.15
N THR A 50 4.38 12.91 -8.28
CA THR A 50 3.40 13.71 -9.03
C THR A 50 3.43 13.33 -10.50
N TYR A 51 2.28 13.36 -11.14
CA TYR A 51 2.18 13.26 -12.58
C TYR A 51 2.69 14.57 -13.20
N LYS A 52 3.78 14.50 -13.96
CA LYS A 52 4.35 15.65 -14.65
C LYS A 52 3.64 15.93 -15.98
N LYS A 53 3.22 14.87 -16.64
CA LYS A 53 2.37 14.89 -17.82
C LYS A 53 1.45 13.70 -17.76
N TYR A 54 0.16 13.93 -17.69
CA TYR A 54 -0.86 12.88 -17.68
C TYR A 54 -2.14 13.41 -18.30
N GLU A 55 -2.24 13.26 -19.61
CA GLU A 55 -3.39 13.73 -20.38
C GLU A 55 -3.80 12.65 -21.36
N THR A 56 -5.09 12.33 -21.40
CA THR A 56 -5.68 11.44 -22.40
C THR A 56 -7.15 11.77 -22.59
N SER A 57 -7.67 11.43 -23.76
CA SER A 57 -9.08 11.51 -24.06
C SER A 57 -9.54 10.27 -24.80
N ILE A 58 -10.79 9.87 -24.58
CA ILE A 58 -11.39 8.75 -25.28
C ILE A 58 -12.84 9.07 -25.57
N THR A 59 -13.31 8.72 -26.78
CA THR A 59 -14.71 8.89 -27.17
C THR A 59 -15.41 7.55 -27.06
N PHE A 60 -16.53 7.53 -26.33
CA PHE A 60 -17.41 6.38 -26.18
C PHE A 60 -18.42 6.32 -27.34
N ASN A 61 -19.10 5.18 -27.49
CA ASN A 61 -19.99 4.94 -28.63
C ASN A 61 -21.24 5.83 -28.61
N ASP A 62 -21.65 6.31 -27.45
CA ASP A 62 -22.74 7.27 -27.26
C ASP A 62 -22.33 8.73 -27.56
N GLY A 63 -21.06 8.95 -27.95
CA GLY A 63 -20.52 10.28 -28.22
C GLY A 63 -19.94 10.97 -26.97
N TYR A 64 -20.03 10.37 -25.78
CA TYR A 64 -19.39 10.93 -24.60
C TYR A 64 -17.86 10.94 -24.74
N VAL A 65 -17.24 12.05 -24.40
CA VAL A 65 -15.78 12.22 -24.42
C VAL A 65 -15.25 12.26 -22.99
N GLY A 66 -14.62 11.17 -22.59
CA GLY A 66 -13.90 11.10 -21.32
C GLY A 66 -12.54 11.77 -21.44
N ASN A 67 -12.36 12.92 -20.81
CA ASN A 67 -11.09 13.63 -20.74
C ASN A 67 -10.49 13.46 -19.36
N ILE A 68 -9.22 13.08 -19.33
CA ILE A 68 -8.42 13.00 -18.10
C ILE A 68 -7.24 13.93 -18.25
N ASN A 69 -7.10 14.85 -17.32
CA ASN A 69 -5.89 15.63 -17.10
C ASN A 69 -5.53 15.55 -15.61
N ALA A 70 -4.59 14.67 -15.29
CA ALA A 70 -4.09 14.49 -13.93
C ALA A 70 -2.71 15.14 -13.72
N THR A 71 -2.26 15.97 -14.65
CA THR A 71 -1.00 16.69 -14.55
C THR A 71 -0.95 17.52 -13.26
N GLY A 72 0.08 17.33 -12.44
CA GLY A 72 0.26 17.96 -11.14
C GLY A 72 -0.38 17.20 -9.96
N ASN A 73 -1.27 16.25 -10.22
CA ASN A 73 -1.86 15.42 -9.16
C ASN A 73 -0.82 14.46 -8.54
N ILE A 74 -1.06 14.07 -7.31
CA ILE A 74 -0.29 13.03 -6.63
C ILE A 74 -0.59 11.66 -7.30
N VAL A 75 0.44 10.87 -7.49
CA VAL A 75 0.28 9.52 -8.07
C VAL A 75 -0.58 8.67 -7.14
N ALA A 76 -1.63 8.09 -7.72
CA ALA A 76 -2.56 7.25 -6.99
C ALA A 76 -1.86 6.02 -6.40
N GLU A 77 -2.39 5.50 -5.29
CA GLU A 77 -1.95 4.30 -4.56
C GLU A 77 -0.56 4.40 -3.91
N ILE A 78 0.16 5.51 -4.07
CA ILE A 78 1.48 5.69 -3.47
C ILE A 78 1.37 6.56 -2.20
N PRO A 79 1.72 6.05 -1.03
CA PRO A 79 1.76 6.84 0.20
C PRO A 79 2.90 7.86 0.16
N GLN A 80 2.65 9.06 0.68
CA GLN A 80 3.68 10.09 0.77
C GLN A 80 4.59 9.90 1.98
N ILE A 81 4.10 9.26 3.03
CA ILE A 81 4.89 8.91 4.21
C ILE A 81 4.79 7.41 4.45
N LEU A 82 5.94 6.80 4.63
CA LEU A 82 6.10 5.41 5.03
C LEU A 82 7.05 5.37 6.24
N ILE A 83 6.65 4.65 7.28
CA ILE A 83 7.48 4.42 8.47
C ILE A 83 7.53 2.92 8.72
N GLU A 84 8.72 2.38 8.93
CA GLU A 84 8.89 1.00 9.40
C GLU A 84 9.68 1.00 10.71
N LEU A 85 9.21 0.21 11.67
CA LEU A 85 9.83 -0.01 12.96
C LEU A 85 9.92 -1.52 13.18
N ASP A 86 11.11 -2.06 13.18
CA ASP A 86 11.35 -3.49 13.28
C ASP A 86 12.21 -3.84 14.50
N PRO A 87 11.67 -3.77 15.73
CA PRO A 87 12.37 -4.25 16.90
C PRO A 87 12.42 -5.78 16.96
N SER A 88 13.55 -6.32 17.35
CA SER A 88 13.68 -7.75 17.60
C SER A 88 14.62 -8.03 18.79
N TYR A 89 14.37 -9.14 19.46
CA TYR A 89 15.12 -9.53 20.64
C TYR A 89 15.44 -11.02 20.68
N MET A 90 16.70 -11.34 20.90
CA MET A 90 17.17 -12.70 21.17
C MET A 90 16.94 -13.04 22.64
N ILE A 91 15.80 -13.69 22.95
CA ILE A 91 15.48 -14.14 24.30
C ILE A 91 16.52 -15.14 24.81
N THR A 92 16.91 -16.05 23.92
CA THR A 92 18.02 -16.98 24.09
C THR A 92 18.79 -17.05 22.78
N LYS A 93 19.90 -17.79 22.73
CA LYS A 93 20.65 -18.03 21.48
C LYS A 93 19.80 -18.73 20.39
N ASP A 94 18.73 -19.41 20.79
CA ASP A 94 17.91 -20.24 19.91
C ASP A 94 16.49 -19.66 19.73
N ILE A 95 16.10 -18.62 20.48
CA ILE A 95 14.74 -18.03 20.45
C ILE A 95 14.84 -16.53 20.16
N LYS A 96 14.24 -16.11 19.04
CA LYS A 96 14.11 -14.72 18.62
C LYS A 96 12.65 -14.30 18.63
N LEU A 97 12.34 -13.22 19.36
CA LEU A 97 11.09 -12.48 19.25
C LEU A 97 11.30 -11.30 18.31
N TRP A 98 10.33 -11.00 17.46
CA TRP A 98 10.40 -9.87 16.54
C TRP A 98 9.00 -9.27 16.31
N THR A 99 8.97 -7.98 16.00
CA THR A 99 7.78 -7.30 15.53
C THR A 99 8.14 -6.38 14.38
N SER A 100 7.15 -6.03 13.57
CA SER A 100 7.26 -5.05 12.50
C SER A 100 6.01 -4.20 12.49
N PHE A 101 6.19 -2.88 12.55
CA PHE A 101 5.13 -1.89 12.44
C PHE A 101 5.39 -1.09 11.17
N ARG A 102 4.44 -1.09 10.24
CA ARG A 102 4.52 -0.35 8.99
C ARG A 102 3.38 0.62 8.90
N TYR A 103 3.70 1.90 8.90
CA TYR A 103 2.73 2.96 8.67
C TYR A 103 2.76 3.41 7.22
N PHE A 104 1.59 3.48 6.62
CA PHE A 104 1.35 4.07 5.31
C PHE A 104 0.43 5.26 5.49
N SER A 105 0.84 6.43 5.00
CA SER A 105 -0.03 7.60 5.01
C SER A 105 -1.20 7.44 4.03
N LYS A 106 -2.10 8.40 4.06
CA LYS A 106 -3.22 8.51 3.10
C LYS A 106 -2.73 8.31 1.66
N THR A 107 -3.49 7.52 0.89
CA THR A 107 -3.29 7.31 -0.56
C THR A 107 -4.54 7.70 -1.33
N TYR A 108 -4.37 8.30 -2.51
CA TYR A 108 -5.49 8.52 -3.40
C TYR A 108 -5.87 7.22 -4.11
N ALA A 109 -7.17 6.97 -4.24
CA ALA A 109 -7.71 5.77 -4.84
C ALA A 109 -7.96 5.91 -6.35
N ASN A 110 -7.86 7.14 -6.89
CA ASN A 110 -7.96 7.42 -8.31
C ASN A 110 -7.04 8.59 -8.71
N ILE A 111 -6.78 8.69 -10.02
CA ILE A 111 -5.86 9.68 -10.61
C ILE A 111 -6.34 11.13 -10.49
N ASN A 112 -7.65 11.34 -10.36
CA ASN A 112 -8.27 12.66 -10.19
C ASN A 112 -8.29 13.14 -8.73
N GLU A 113 -7.71 12.36 -7.79
CA GLU A 113 -7.71 12.64 -6.34
C GLU A 113 -9.12 12.82 -5.74
N ALA A 114 -10.14 12.25 -6.38
CA ALA A 114 -11.53 12.36 -5.94
C ALA A 114 -11.82 11.50 -4.70
N TYR A 115 -11.15 10.37 -4.59
CA TYR A 115 -11.27 9.43 -3.48
C TYR A 115 -9.91 9.16 -2.86
N TYR A 116 -9.92 8.84 -1.57
CA TYR A 116 -8.72 8.45 -0.85
C TYR A 116 -9.03 7.42 0.24
N PHE A 117 -8.03 6.66 0.60
CA PHE A 117 -8.03 5.83 1.79
C PHE A 117 -7.16 6.48 2.87
N ASN A 118 -7.63 6.45 4.11
CA ASN A 118 -6.89 6.98 5.25
C ASN A 118 -5.60 6.18 5.48
N GLY A 119 -4.64 6.83 6.11
CA GLY A 119 -3.43 6.15 6.56
C GLY A 119 -3.75 5.01 7.54
N HIS A 120 -2.93 3.98 7.50
CA HIS A 120 -3.11 2.78 8.32
C HIS A 120 -1.76 2.18 8.73
N TRP A 121 -1.83 1.33 9.74
CA TRP A 121 -0.73 0.49 10.16
C TRP A 121 -0.92 -0.94 9.65
N GLU A 122 0.15 -1.54 9.17
CA GLU A 122 0.26 -2.98 9.01
C GLU A 122 1.20 -3.49 10.08
N THR A 123 0.82 -4.53 10.81
CA THR A 123 1.57 -5.01 11.96
C THR A 123 1.80 -6.50 11.86
N PHE A 124 3.04 -6.89 12.13
CA PHE A 124 3.48 -8.26 12.12
C PHE A 124 4.28 -8.53 13.39
N GLY A 125 4.21 -9.73 13.89
CA GLY A 125 5.06 -10.14 15.00
C GLY A 125 5.22 -11.64 15.01
N GLY A 126 6.27 -12.12 15.63
CA GLY A 126 6.50 -13.55 15.64
C GLY A 126 7.60 -13.98 16.57
N LEU A 127 7.63 -15.28 16.76
CA LEU A 127 8.65 -15.98 17.51
C LEU A 127 9.27 -17.05 16.61
N ASN A 128 10.59 -17.05 16.53
CA ASN A 128 11.36 -18.05 15.85
C ASN A 128 12.16 -18.84 16.86
N TRP A 129 12.08 -20.17 16.83
CA TRP A 129 12.77 -21.08 17.72
C TRP A 129 13.55 -22.15 16.95
N GLN A 130 14.86 -22.14 17.10
CA GLN A 130 15.73 -23.21 16.64
C GLN A 130 15.72 -24.35 17.67
N ALA A 131 14.71 -25.23 17.59
CA ALA A 131 14.48 -26.29 18.58
C ALA A 131 15.61 -27.34 18.60
N THR A 132 16.19 -27.63 17.45
CA THR A 132 17.37 -28.48 17.30
C THR A 132 18.25 -27.98 16.14
N LYS A 133 19.43 -28.58 15.91
CA LYS A 133 20.27 -28.26 14.75
C LYS A 133 19.55 -28.45 13.40
N ARG A 134 18.49 -29.28 13.38
CA ARG A 134 17.76 -29.63 12.16
C ARG A 134 16.32 -29.12 12.12
N LEU A 135 15.73 -28.79 13.28
CA LEU A 135 14.33 -28.37 13.38
C LEU A 135 14.24 -26.92 13.83
N ALA A 136 13.61 -26.08 13.00
CA ALA A 136 13.21 -24.73 13.33
C ALA A 136 11.68 -24.61 13.33
N LEU A 137 11.13 -23.94 14.34
CA LEU A 137 9.73 -23.64 14.50
C LEU A 137 9.50 -22.14 14.48
N GLY A 138 8.39 -21.72 13.90
CA GLY A 138 8.01 -20.30 13.84
C GLY A 138 6.52 -20.13 14.12
N CYS A 139 6.20 -19.02 14.77
CA CYS A 139 4.84 -18.53 14.91
C CYS A 139 4.86 -17.07 14.45
N THR A 140 4.00 -16.72 13.50
CA THR A 140 3.82 -15.35 12.99
C THR A 140 2.39 -14.92 13.19
N VAL A 141 2.21 -13.72 13.73
CA VAL A 141 0.92 -13.06 13.84
C VAL A 141 0.90 -11.89 12.87
N VAL A 142 -0.04 -11.90 11.95
CA VAL A 142 -0.28 -10.84 10.97
C VAL A 142 -1.41 -9.96 11.47
N ASN A 143 -1.24 -8.65 11.33
CA ASN A 143 -2.21 -7.65 11.76
C ASN A 143 -2.61 -7.83 13.24
N PHE A 144 -1.62 -7.90 14.14
CA PHE A 144 -1.87 -8.17 15.56
C PHE A 144 -2.61 -7.01 16.26
N LEU A 145 -2.62 -5.79 15.69
CA LEU A 145 -3.47 -4.69 16.17
C LEU A 145 -4.92 -4.78 15.65
N ASN A 146 -5.23 -5.80 14.84
CA ASN A 146 -6.56 -6.03 14.25
C ASN A 146 -7.11 -4.78 13.53
N GLN A 147 -6.26 -4.09 12.80
CA GLN A 147 -6.64 -2.93 12.00
C GLN A 147 -7.59 -3.35 10.89
N THR A 148 -8.64 -2.59 10.69
CA THR A 148 -9.57 -2.73 9.57
C THR A 148 -9.43 -1.55 8.64
N GLY A 149 -9.66 -1.74 7.34
CA GLY A 149 -9.60 -0.66 6.37
C GLY A 149 -9.55 -1.17 4.94
N ALA A 150 -9.68 -0.25 4.00
CA ALA A 150 -9.53 -0.49 2.58
C ALA A 150 -8.30 0.24 2.04
N LYS A 151 -7.73 -0.27 0.96
CA LYS A 151 -6.58 0.29 0.25
C LYS A 151 -6.67 0.00 -1.26
N GLY A 152 -5.75 0.55 -2.03
CA GLY A 152 -5.66 0.33 -3.48
C GLY A 152 -6.48 1.32 -4.30
N SER A 153 -6.93 0.89 -5.47
CA SER A 153 -7.78 1.68 -6.37
C SER A 153 -9.26 1.33 -6.22
N ILE A 154 -10.10 2.21 -6.71
CA ILE A 154 -11.56 2.00 -6.81
C ILE A 154 -11.88 1.80 -8.28
N ALA A 155 -12.31 0.59 -8.66
CA ALA A 155 -12.66 0.26 -10.03
C ALA A 155 -13.87 1.10 -10.51
N GLY A 156 -13.78 1.63 -11.74
CA GLY A 156 -14.82 2.47 -12.34
C GLY A 156 -14.84 3.92 -11.85
N ALA A 157 -13.86 4.31 -11.00
CA ALA A 157 -13.77 5.68 -10.51
C ALA A 157 -12.72 6.53 -11.27
N GLU A 158 -12.14 6.02 -12.35
CA GLU A 158 -11.03 6.66 -13.06
C GLU A 158 -11.39 8.03 -13.63
N LEU A 159 -12.62 8.17 -14.15
CA LEU A 159 -13.12 9.43 -14.72
C LEU A 159 -13.74 10.38 -13.69
N ILE A 160 -14.06 9.88 -12.49
CA ILE A 160 -14.77 10.68 -11.49
C ILE A 160 -13.85 11.80 -10.98
N THR A 161 -14.32 13.03 -11.11
CA THR A 161 -13.67 14.24 -10.62
C THR A 161 -14.02 14.51 -9.15
N LYS A 162 -13.27 15.42 -8.51
CA LYS A 162 -13.57 15.85 -7.12
C LYS A 162 -14.96 16.44 -6.96
N ASP A 163 -15.46 17.15 -7.97
CA ASP A 163 -16.77 17.80 -7.89
C ASP A 163 -17.91 16.78 -8.08
N GLU A 164 -17.76 15.87 -9.02
CA GLU A 164 -18.71 14.77 -9.21
C GLU A 164 -18.80 13.87 -7.97
N ALA A 165 -17.65 13.55 -7.35
CA ALA A 165 -17.60 12.74 -6.14
C ALA A 165 -18.41 13.31 -4.97
N LYS A 166 -18.53 14.64 -4.86
CA LYS A 166 -19.35 15.30 -3.82
C LYS A 166 -20.84 15.01 -3.96
N GLY A 167 -21.31 14.76 -5.19
CA GLY A 167 -22.70 14.42 -5.49
C GLY A 167 -23.02 12.93 -5.32
N ILE A 168 -22.04 12.07 -5.26
CA ILE A 168 -22.22 10.62 -5.18
C ILE A 168 -22.47 10.22 -3.72
N LYS A 169 -23.65 9.67 -3.43
CA LYS A 169 -24.03 9.18 -2.10
C LYS A 169 -24.49 7.74 -2.18
N ASN A 170 -24.20 6.96 -1.12
CA ASN A 170 -24.68 5.59 -0.95
C ASN A 170 -24.31 4.63 -2.10
N GLN A 171 -23.16 4.83 -2.72
CA GLN A 171 -22.66 3.95 -3.77
C GLN A 171 -21.74 2.87 -3.18
N ILE A 172 -21.94 1.62 -3.60
CA ILE A 172 -21.02 0.52 -3.26
C ILE A 172 -19.82 0.63 -4.19
N MET A 173 -18.64 0.70 -3.60
CA MET A 173 -17.38 0.74 -4.32
C MET A 173 -16.55 -0.49 -3.98
N THR A 174 -15.79 -0.98 -4.95
CA THR A 174 -14.88 -2.11 -4.75
C THR A 174 -13.48 -1.59 -4.43
N GLY A 175 -12.83 -2.25 -3.50
CA GLY A 175 -11.45 -1.96 -3.10
C GLY A 175 -10.81 -3.19 -2.47
N SER A 176 -9.51 -3.13 -2.22
CA SER A 176 -8.80 -4.17 -1.46
C SER A 176 -8.88 -3.87 0.02
N TYR A 177 -9.01 -4.92 0.84
CA TYR A 177 -9.02 -4.78 2.30
C TYR A 177 -7.64 -5.06 2.89
N LEU A 178 -7.38 -4.50 4.07
CA LEU A 178 -6.24 -4.89 4.88
C LEU A 178 -6.34 -6.37 5.25
N ARG A 179 -5.20 -7.03 5.32
CA ARG A 179 -5.15 -8.44 5.72
C ARG A 179 -5.73 -8.60 7.13
N PRO A 180 -6.65 -9.55 7.37
CA PRO A 180 -7.24 -9.75 8.70
C PRO A 180 -6.20 -10.28 9.69
N PHE A 181 -6.52 -10.21 10.98
CA PHE A 181 -5.75 -10.90 12.01
C PHE A 181 -5.58 -12.38 11.64
N THR A 182 -4.35 -12.83 11.54
CA THR A 182 -4.03 -14.20 11.15
C THR A 182 -2.85 -14.70 11.95
N VAL A 183 -2.90 -15.97 12.37
CA VAL A 183 -1.79 -16.65 13.04
C VAL A 183 -1.30 -17.77 12.12
N GLU A 184 0.00 -17.80 11.87
CA GLU A 184 0.66 -18.77 11.00
C GLU A 184 1.72 -19.52 11.80
N PHE A 185 1.74 -20.85 11.68
CA PHE A 185 2.77 -21.70 12.26
C PHE A 185 3.62 -22.32 11.15
N THR A 186 4.92 -22.33 11.34
CA THR A 186 5.87 -22.91 10.41
C THR A 186 6.76 -23.91 11.11
N ALA A 187 7.09 -25.00 10.42
CA ALA A 187 8.10 -25.96 10.84
C ALA A 187 9.04 -26.23 9.66
N SER A 188 10.33 -26.10 9.87
CA SER A 188 11.37 -26.35 8.88
C SER A 188 12.29 -27.45 9.36
N LEU A 189 12.43 -28.52 8.57
CA LEU A 189 13.33 -29.65 8.87
C LEU A 189 14.44 -29.72 7.81
N LYS A 190 15.68 -29.74 8.26
CA LYS A 190 16.87 -29.96 7.42
C LYS A 190 17.28 -31.44 7.50
N PHE A 191 17.42 -32.09 6.36
CA PHE A 191 17.90 -33.44 6.23
C PHE A 191 19.40 -33.52 6.05
#